data_8a65fae8cd29576c9e3eb0b355b5ee6c
#
_entry.id   8a65fae8cd29576c9e3eb0b355b5ee6c
#
_cell.length_a   1.000
_cell.length_b   1.000
_cell.length_c   1.000
_cell.angle_alpha   90.00
_cell.angle_beta   90.00
_cell.angle_gamma   90.00
#
_symmetry.space_group_name_H-M   'P 1'
#
loop_
_entity.id
_entity.type
_entity.pdbx_description
1 polymer ?
#
loop_
_entity_poly.entity_id
_entity_poly.type
_entity_poly.pdbx_seq_one_letter_code
_entity_poly.pdbx_strand_id
1 'polypeptide(L)' 'MSWARHEGRALADTTLSGEALLAALEDHIRAQNPSLTDVRLEGVNVTEEYDAGTSPAGRWYSVTYLADDGLGY' A
#
# COMPACT_ATOMS: atom_id res chain seq x y z
N MET A 1 -19.28 -8.74 -4.94
CA MET A 1 -18.31 -8.13 -4.02
C MET A 1 -17.41 -9.25 -3.49
N SER A 2 -16.15 -9.21 -3.82
CA SER A 2 -15.21 -10.28 -3.49
C SER A 2 -13.97 -9.68 -2.84
N TRP A 3 -13.84 -9.86 -1.54
CA TRP A 3 -12.71 -9.37 -0.78
C TRP A 3 -11.70 -10.51 -0.58
N ALA A 4 -10.45 -10.24 -0.91
CA ALA A 4 -9.37 -11.19 -0.72
C ALA A 4 -8.22 -10.50 -0.01
N ARG A 5 -7.52 -11.26 0.83
CA ARG A 5 -6.32 -10.76 1.51
C ARG A 5 -5.12 -10.95 0.59
N HIS A 6 -4.35 -9.90 0.47
CA HIS A 6 -3.13 -9.89 -0.34
C HIS A 6 -1.96 -9.42 0.51
N GLU A 7 -0.79 -9.84 0.11
CA GLU A 7 0.45 -9.34 0.67
C GLU A 7 1.23 -8.64 -0.43
N GLY A 8 1.86 -7.54 -0.09
CA GLY A 8 2.62 -6.78 -1.07
C GLY A 8 3.58 -5.82 -0.41
N ARG A 9 4.13 -4.96 -1.23
CA ARG A 9 5.07 -3.92 -0.79
C ARG A 9 4.61 -2.59 -1.36
N ALA A 10 4.75 -1.55 -0.56
CA ALA A 10 4.40 -0.21 -0.96
C ALA A 10 5.50 0.77 -0.57
N LEU A 11 5.71 1.76 -1.41
CA LEU A 11 6.70 2.81 -1.19
C LEU A 11 6.00 4.04 -0.64
N ALA A 12 6.55 4.62 0.40
CA ALA A 12 6.04 5.87 0.96
C ALA A 12 7.19 6.76 1.42
N ASP A 13 6.91 8.05 1.50
CA ASP A 13 7.85 9.06 1.96
C ASP A 13 8.20 8.83 3.43
N THR A 14 9.49 8.88 3.75
CA THR A 14 9.97 8.67 5.11
C THR A 14 9.53 9.77 6.08
N THR A 15 9.06 10.90 5.58
CA THR A 15 8.56 12.00 6.42
C THR A 15 7.11 11.79 6.87
N LEU A 16 6.41 10.84 6.26
CA LEU A 16 5.01 10.57 6.60
C LEU A 16 4.90 9.67 7.82
N SER A 17 3.85 9.88 8.59
CA SER A 17 3.55 9.06 9.77
C SER A 17 2.04 9.05 10.01
N GLY A 18 1.57 8.09 10.82
CA GLY A 18 0.17 7.98 11.17
C GLY A 18 -0.74 7.76 9.97
N GLU A 19 -1.87 8.44 9.95
CA GLU A 19 -2.86 8.28 8.89
C GLU A 19 -2.34 8.72 7.51
N ALA A 20 -1.49 9.72 7.47
CA ALA A 20 -0.89 10.18 6.21
C ALA A 20 -0.04 9.08 5.57
N LEU A 21 0.71 8.34 6.38
CA LEU A 21 1.50 7.21 5.90
C LEU A 21 0.58 6.11 5.37
N LEU A 22 -0.46 5.76 6.11
CA LEU A 22 -1.40 4.72 5.69
C LEU A 22 -2.10 5.10 4.38
N ALA A 23 -2.51 6.35 4.23
CA ALA A 23 -3.13 6.84 3.00
C ALA A 23 -2.18 6.76 1.82
N ALA A 24 -0.92 7.11 2.01
CA ALA A 24 0.09 7.05 0.95
C ALA A 24 0.35 5.61 0.51
N LEU A 25 0.42 4.67 1.45
CA LEU A 25 0.61 3.25 1.15
C LEU A 25 -0.58 2.69 0.39
N GLU A 26 -1.78 3.02 0.81
CA GLU A 26 -3.01 2.59 0.14
C GLU A 26 -3.10 3.13 -1.28
N ASP A 27 -2.76 4.40 -1.47
CA ASP A 27 -2.73 5.01 -2.80
C ASP A 27 -1.71 4.34 -3.71
N HIS A 28 -0.55 3.97 -3.18
CA HIS A 28 0.47 3.25 -3.95
C HIS A 28 -0.07 1.90 -4.42
N ILE A 29 -0.75 1.17 -3.55
CA ILE A 29 -1.33 -0.13 -3.90
C ILE A 29 -2.39 0.04 -4.99
N ARG A 30 -3.23 1.03 -4.88
CA ARG A 30 -4.26 1.32 -5.90
C ARG A 30 -3.65 1.67 -7.24
N ALA A 31 -2.56 2.42 -7.24
CA ALA A 31 -1.86 2.78 -8.47
C ALA A 31 -1.22 1.56 -9.14
N GLN A 32 -0.72 0.62 -8.35
CA GLN A 32 -0.12 -0.62 -8.85
C GLN A 32 -1.16 -1.62 -9.33
N ASN A 33 -2.40 -1.52 -8.85
CA ASN A 33 -3.46 -2.50 -9.12
C ASN A 33 -4.74 -1.77 -9.54
N PRO A 34 -4.76 -1.15 -10.73
CA PRO A 34 -5.93 -0.36 -11.16
C PRO A 34 -7.20 -1.18 -11.37
N SER A 35 -7.08 -2.50 -11.43
CA SER A 35 -8.26 -3.37 -11.54
C SER A 35 -9.00 -3.57 -10.21
N LEU A 36 -8.40 -3.20 -9.10
CA LEU A 36 -9.04 -3.31 -7.80
C LEU A 36 -9.99 -2.14 -7.59
N THR A 37 -11.22 -2.42 -7.17
CA THR A 37 -12.23 -1.38 -6.94
C THR A 37 -12.11 -0.75 -5.58
N ASP A 38 -11.58 -1.48 -4.61
CA ASP A 38 -11.34 -0.95 -3.27
C ASP A 38 -10.15 -1.66 -2.66
N VAL A 39 -9.42 -0.94 -1.83
CA VAL A 39 -8.26 -1.46 -1.11
C VAL A 39 -8.31 -0.97 0.32
N ARG A 40 -8.11 -1.87 1.26
CA ARG A 40 -8.11 -1.54 2.67
C ARG A 40 -6.91 -2.19 3.36
N LEU A 41 -6.04 -1.37 3.93
CA LEU A 41 -4.87 -1.87 4.64
C LEU A 41 -5.27 -2.55 5.94
N GLU A 42 -4.71 -3.72 6.20
CA GLU A 42 -4.88 -4.43 7.48
C GLU A 42 -3.65 -4.31 8.34
N GLY A 43 -2.46 -4.42 7.75
CA GLY A 43 -1.22 -4.40 8.51
C GLY A 43 -0.09 -3.78 7.72
N VAL A 44 0.82 -3.14 8.42
CA VAL A 44 1.99 -2.50 7.84
C VAL A 44 3.20 -2.84 8.69
N ASN A 45 4.25 -3.33 8.04
CA ASN A 45 5.52 -3.61 8.70
C ASN A 45 6.62 -2.79 8.04
N VAL A 46 7.47 -2.19 8.86
CA VAL A 46 8.60 -1.43 8.40
C VAL A 46 9.67 -2.38 7.85
N THR A 47 10.27 -2.03 6.72
CA THR A 47 11.42 -2.74 6.19
C THR A 47 12.66 -1.84 6.24
N GLU A 48 13.83 -2.42 6.02
CA GLU A 48 15.07 -1.66 5.97
C GLU A 48 15.43 -1.25 4.53
N GLU A 49 14.51 -1.42 3.60
CA GLU A 49 14.73 -1.07 2.21
C GLU A 49 14.30 0.37 1.94
N TYR A 50 15.18 1.12 1.31
CA TYR A 50 14.92 2.52 0.95
C TYR A 50 15.09 2.70 -0.55
N ASP A 51 14.32 3.64 -1.10
CA ASP A 51 14.50 4.08 -2.47
C ASP A 51 15.25 5.42 -2.45
N ALA A 52 16.53 5.37 -2.79
CA ALA A 52 17.38 6.55 -2.81
C ALA A 52 17.19 7.39 -4.07
N GLY A 53 16.45 6.88 -5.06
CA GLY A 53 16.20 7.60 -6.30
C GLY A 53 15.08 8.63 -6.20
N THR A 54 14.36 8.67 -5.09
CA THR A 54 13.29 9.65 -4.88
C THR A 54 13.76 10.78 -3.97
N SER A 55 13.13 11.93 -4.09
CA SER A 55 13.40 13.08 -3.25
C SER A 55 12.07 13.67 -2.77
N PRO A 56 11.78 13.61 -1.46
CA PRO A 56 12.58 12.96 -0.41
C PRO A 56 12.65 11.44 -0.59
N ALA A 57 13.60 10.83 0.10
CA ALA A 57 13.79 9.39 0.01
C ALA A 57 12.55 8.64 0.48
N GLY A 58 12.20 7.59 -0.24
CA GLY A 58 11.10 6.71 0.12
C GLY A 58 11.60 5.50 0.88
N ARG A 59 10.70 4.87 1.60
CA ARG A 59 10.95 3.63 2.30
C ARG A 59 9.93 2.59 1.88
N TRP A 60 10.37 1.37 1.68
CA TRP A 60 9.49 0.26 1.37
C TRP A 60 8.87 -0.30 2.64
N TYR A 61 7.59 -0.58 2.57
CA TYR A 61 6.85 -1.21 3.67
C TYR A 61 6.26 -2.52 3.18
N SER A 62 6.32 -3.54 4.04
CA SER A 62 5.59 -4.77 3.81
C SER A 62 4.16 -4.57 4.29
N VAL A 63 3.20 -4.80 3.42
CA VAL A 63 1.80 -4.51 3.73
C VAL A 63 0.92 -5.73 3.51
N THR A 64 -0.08 -5.86 4.36
CA THR A 64 -1.18 -6.80 4.17
C THR A 64 -2.45 -6.00 3.97
N TYR A 65 -3.21 -6.31 2.95
CA TYR A 65 -4.40 -5.54 2.62
C TYR A 65 -5.52 -6.43 2.12
N LEU A 66 -6.74 -5.96 2.31
CA LEU A 66 -7.93 -6.54 1.69
C LEU A 66 -8.25 -5.73 0.44
N ALA A 67 -8.59 -6.44 -0.62
CA ALA A 67 -8.94 -5.80 -1.88
C ALA A 67 -10.19 -6.44 -2.47
N ASP A 68 -11.01 -5.61 -3.09
CA ASP A 68 -12.20 -6.03 -3.83
C ASP A 68 -11.91 -5.86 -5.32
N ASP A 69 -12.00 -6.94 -6.06
CA ASP A 69 -11.77 -6.94 -7.50
C ASP A 69 -13.02 -6.54 -8.32
N GLY A 70 -14.12 -6.31 -7.65
CA GLY A 70 -15.37 -5.93 -8.32
C GLY A 70 -16.09 -7.06 -9.04
N LEU A 71 -15.59 -8.28 -8.97
CA LEU A 71 -16.14 -9.43 -9.67
C LEU A 71 -17.05 -10.30 -8.80
N GLY A 72 -17.35 -9.89 -7.58
CA GLY A 72 -18.18 -10.63 -6.67
C GLY A 72 -19.67 -10.51 -7.01
N TYR A 73 -20.41 -11.57 -6.83
CA TYR A 73 -21.85 -11.61 -7.03
C TYR A 73 -22.56 -12.05 -5.78
#